data_c7ddd41ab064f437747d38d20a4d219e
#
_entry.id   c7ddd41ab064f437747d38d20a4d219e
#
_cell.length_a   1.000
_cell.length_b   1.000
_cell.length_c   1.000
_cell.angle_alpha   90.00
_cell.angle_beta   90.00
_cell.angle_gamma   90.00
#
_symmetry.space_group_name_H-M   'P 1'
#
loop_
_entity.id
_entity.type
_entity.pdbx_description
1 polymer ?
#
loop_
_entity_poly.entity_id
_entity_poly.type
_entity_poly.pdbx_seq_one_letter_code
_entity_poly.pdbx_strand_id
1 'polypeptide(L)'
;SASPSRPEAPAEAAPSAPAEKAPAAEGPAEEKPAEEKLVATYAVTAFTQDSIRYDVSSGDAVVTGCADSVTKLVIPETVTYDDKEYKVVGIQEHAFDWANHRSLALETVDLGGLPLEIGEYAFRGQKSLTTVTGMDNITAVSDYMFTACSALTSVADLSKVTSVGIQAFMNCSSLTTLEGLNFSALTSIGQQAFNNMKSFSLELGEHTFDSLEFLDIRAFANTAGITGKVVLPERI
;
A
#
# COMPACT_ATOMS: atom_id res chain seq x y z
N SER A 1 -57.45 -1.43 -12.62
CA SER A 1 -57.99 -0.75 -11.45
C SER A 1 -56.85 -0.02 -10.78
N ALA A 2 -56.70 1.21 -11.06
CA ALA A 2 -56.99 2.46 -10.38
C ALA A 2 -56.01 2.79 -9.26
N SER A 3 -55.15 3.77 -9.53
CA SER A 3 -54.53 4.66 -8.53
C SER A 3 -55.60 5.59 -7.93
N PRO A 4 -55.35 6.17 -6.77
CA PRO A 4 -55.53 7.64 -6.68
C PRO A 4 -54.33 8.32 -5.97
N SER A 5 -53.76 9.32 -6.58
CA SER A 5 -53.91 10.82 -6.46
C SER A 5 -53.66 11.42 -5.06
N ARG A 6 -52.65 12.28 -5.06
CA ARG A 6 -52.21 13.33 -4.14
C ARG A 6 -53.35 14.38 -3.91
N PRO A 7 -53.31 15.11 -2.80
CA PRO A 7 -53.71 16.54 -2.86
C PRO A 7 -52.59 17.51 -2.43
N GLU A 8 -52.69 18.65 -3.10
CA GLU A 8 -51.92 19.89 -3.00
C GLU A 8 -52.16 20.70 -1.72
N ALA A 9 -51.21 21.64 -1.56
CA ALA A 9 -51.11 22.66 -0.53
C ALA A 9 -52.30 23.68 -0.47
N PRO A 10 -52.30 24.56 0.53
CA PRO A 10 -52.35 25.97 0.18
C PRO A 10 -51.33 26.88 0.87
N ALA A 11 -50.96 27.91 0.13
CA ALA A 11 -50.21 29.09 0.54
C ALA A 11 -51.15 30.11 1.23
N GLU A 12 -50.59 30.92 2.13
CA GLU A 12 -50.98 32.28 2.49
C GLU A 12 -50.04 32.77 3.60
N ALA A 13 -49.51 33.92 3.71
CA ALA A 13 -49.53 35.25 3.16
C ALA A 13 -48.75 36.10 4.19
N ALA A 14 -47.92 37.01 3.72
CA ALA A 14 -47.26 38.01 4.57
C ALA A 14 -48.24 39.12 5.00
N PRO A 15 -47.92 39.89 6.05
CA PRO A 15 -47.92 41.34 5.90
C PRO A 15 -46.75 42.08 6.57
N SER A 16 -46.20 43.00 5.79
CA SER A 16 -45.91 44.43 5.96
C SER A 16 -45.26 44.94 7.26
N ALA A 17 -44.19 45.70 7.04
CA ALA A 17 -43.56 46.64 7.97
C ALA A 17 -44.41 47.83 8.36
N PRO A 18 -43.99 48.59 9.39
CA PRO A 18 -43.68 50.01 9.15
C PRO A 18 -42.38 50.52 9.86
N ALA A 19 -41.68 51.31 9.15
CA ALA A 19 -41.14 52.67 9.24
C ALA A 19 -40.49 53.18 10.54
N GLU A 20 -39.20 53.51 10.39
CA GLU A 20 -38.53 54.80 10.61
C GLU A 20 -38.44 55.40 12.03
N LYS A 21 -37.16 55.49 12.51
CA LYS A 21 -36.64 56.76 13.08
C LYS A 21 -35.10 56.65 13.25
N ALA A 22 -34.36 57.49 12.57
CA ALA A 22 -33.04 57.97 12.94
C ALA A 22 -33.20 59.36 13.62
N PRO A 23 -32.17 60.06 14.15
CA PRO A 23 -30.75 59.82 14.23
C PRO A 23 -30.14 60.09 15.63
N ALA A 24 -28.92 59.88 15.86
CA ALA A 24 -27.86 60.77 16.33
C ALA A 24 -26.73 60.09 17.12
N ALA A 25 -25.56 60.56 16.78
CA ALA A 25 -24.37 60.85 17.57
C ALA A 25 -23.20 59.88 17.42
N GLU A 26 -22.24 60.44 16.69
CA GLU A 26 -20.87 59.96 16.54
C GLU A 26 -20.15 59.90 17.88
N GLY A 27 -19.54 58.74 18.17
CA GLY A 27 -18.46 58.59 19.11
C GLY A 27 -17.25 57.95 18.39
N PRO A 28 -15.99 58.21 18.78
CA PRO A 28 -14.83 57.88 17.98
C PRO A 28 -14.68 56.38 17.80
N ALA A 29 -14.34 56.00 16.54
CA ALA A 29 -14.05 54.63 16.13
C ALA A 29 -12.87 54.11 16.91
N GLU A 30 -13.09 53.15 17.81
CA GLU A 30 -12.06 52.19 18.20
C GLU A 30 -11.79 51.28 17.02
N GLU A 31 -10.58 51.42 16.43
CA GLU A 31 -10.06 50.47 15.49
C GLU A 31 -9.92 49.11 16.22
N LYS A 32 -10.83 48.19 15.91
CA LYS A 32 -10.63 46.79 16.18
C LYS A 32 -9.35 46.32 15.44
N PRO A 33 -8.43 45.65 16.13
CA PRO A 33 -7.36 45.01 15.43
C PRO A 33 -7.92 44.08 14.36
N ALA A 34 -7.41 44.20 13.14
CA ALA A 34 -7.73 43.27 12.06
C ALA A 34 -7.51 41.85 12.58
N GLU A 35 -8.56 41.04 12.62
CA GLU A 35 -8.41 39.59 12.75
C GLU A 35 -7.53 39.13 11.61
N GLU A 36 -6.28 38.90 11.93
CA GLU A 36 -5.38 38.14 11.09
C GLU A 36 -6.04 36.77 10.93
N LYS A 37 -6.72 36.59 9.78
CA LYS A 37 -7.21 35.30 9.36
C LYS A 37 -5.97 34.40 9.27
N LEU A 38 -5.77 33.58 10.29
CA LEU A 38 -4.86 32.45 10.21
C LEU A 38 -5.35 31.58 9.05
N VAL A 39 -4.84 31.85 7.86
CA VAL A 39 -4.89 30.92 6.76
C VAL A 39 -3.92 29.80 7.17
N ALA A 40 -4.49 28.72 7.71
CA ALA A 40 -3.72 27.51 7.89
C ALA A 40 -3.20 27.10 6.53
N THR A 41 -1.95 27.44 6.26
CA THR A 41 -1.23 26.96 5.09
C THR A 41 -0.98 25.49 5.40
N TYR A 42 -1.83 24.61 4.89
CA TYR A 42 -1.50 23.18 4.88
C TYR A 42 -0.23 23.04 4.05
N ALA A 43 0.86 22.69 4.70
CA ALA A 43 2.10 22.42 4.00
C ALA A 43 1.83 21.30 3.00
N VAL A 44 2.17 21.53 1.72
CA VAL A 44 2.15 20.46 0.73
C VAL A 44 3.27 19.52 1.13
N THR A 45 2.94 18.27 1.45
CA THR A 45 3.90 17.25 1.89
C THR A 45 4.14 16.19 0.82
N ALA A 46 3.31 16.20 -0.25
CA ALA A 46 3.42 15.30 -1.37
C ALA A 46 4.20 15.97 -2.52
N PHE A 47 5.19 15.26 -3.07
CA PHE A 47 6.01 15.73 -4.17
C PHE A 47 6.45 14.58 -5.08
N THR A 48 7.10 14.92 -6.20
CA THR A 48 7.67 13.95 -7.14
C THR A 48 9.15 14.25 -7.35
N GLN A 49 9.98 13.23 -7.21
CA GLN A 49 11.40 13.27 -7.56
C GLN A 49 11.74 12.01 -8.36
N ASP A 50 12.47 12.19 -9.48
CA ASP A 50 12.86 11.09 -10.38
C ASP A 50 11.70 10.17 -10.81
N SER A 51 10.54 10.79 -11.10
CA SER A 51 9.29 10.14 -11.48
C SER A 51 8.64 9.29 -10.38
N ILE A 52 9.13 9.31 -9.15
CA ILE A 52 8.55 8.65 -7.97
C ILE A 52 7.84 9.70 -7.11
N ARG A 53 6.65 9.37 -6.63
CA ARG A 53 5.84 10.22 -5.76
C ARG A 53 6.09 9.85 -4.30
N TYR A 54 6.20 10.87 -3.48
CA TYR A 54 6.48 10.75 -2.04
C TYR A 54 5.52 11.60 -1.21
N ASP A 55 5.32 11.20 0.04
CA ASP A 55 4.72 12.02 1.10
C ASP A 55 5.69 12.06 2.29
N VAL A 56 5.91 13.27 2.85
CA VAL A 56 6.79 13.51 3.99
C VAL A 56 6.03 14.05 5.23
N SER A 57 4.72 13.90 5.25
CA SER A 57 3.86 14.39 6.35
C SER A 57 4.19 13.76 7.70
N SER A 58 4.75 12.54 7.71
CA SER A 58 5.15 11.82 8.92
C SER A 58 6.55 12.18 9.46
N GLY A 59 7.31 13.01 8.73
CA GLY A 59 8.68 13.40 9.08
C GLY A 59 9.76 12.62 8.34
N ASP A 60 9.45 11.46 7.78
CA ASP A 60 10.25 10.66 6.84
C ASP A 60 9.51 10.53 5.51
N ALA A 61 10.19 10.08 4.46
CA ALA A 61 9.58 9.92 3.15
C ALA A 61 8.94 8.53 2.98
N VAL A 62 7.69 8.53 2.54
CA VAL A 62 6.96 7.32 2.14
C VAL A 62 6.66 7.40 0.65
N VAL A 63 6.98 6.34 -0.10
CA VAL A 63 6.66 6.25 -1.53
C VAL A 63 5.17 6.01 -1.70
N THR A 64 4.50 6.85 -2.50
CA THR A 64 3.05 6.76 -2.73
C THR A 64 2.70 6.31 -4.15
N GLY A 65 3.69 6.16 -5.03
CA GLY A 65 3.53 5.70 -6.40
C GLY A 65 4.63 6.22 -7.32
N CYS A 66 4.43 6.08 -8.62
CA CYS A 66 5.32 6.64 -9.65
C CYS A 66 4.54 7.08 -10.90
N ALA A 67 5.24 7.66 -11.86
CA ALA A 67 4.67 7.94 -13.18
C ALA A 67 4.45 6.63 -13.96
N ASP A 68 3.42 6.58 -14.80
CA ASP A 68 3.06 5.40 -15.60
C ASP A 68 4.15 4.98 -16.60
N SER A 69 5.08 5.88 -16.92
CA SER A 69 6.22 5.62 -17.80
C SER A 69 7.37 4.85 -17.12
N VAL A 70 7.32 4.67 -15.81
CA VAL A 70 8.35 3.94 -15.07
C VAL A 70 8.19 2.44 -15.30
N THR A 71 9.21 1.81 -15.88
CA THR A 71 9.29 0.34 -16.03
C THR A 71 10.32 -0.27 -15.09
N LYS A 72 11.30 0.51 -14.66
CA LYS A 72 12.35 0.14 -13.71
C LYS A 72 12.27 1.04 -12.49
N LEU A 73 11.79 0.50 -11.39
CA LEU A 73 11.65 1.22 -10.14
C LEU A 73 12.88 0.95 -9.26
N VAL A 74 13.57 2.00 -8.85
CA VAL A 74 14.67 1.93 -7.88
C VAL A 74 14.32 2.87 -6.72
N ILE A 75 14.22 2.32 -5.52
CA ILE A 75 13.90 3.11 -4.32
C ILE A 75 15.20 3.68 -3.75
N PRO A 76 15.34 5.03 -3.68
CA PRO A 76 16.52 5.67 -3.11
C PRO A 76 16.50 5.63 -1.57
N GLU A 77 17.67 5.71 -0.95
CA GLU A 77 17.78 5.80 0.52
C GLU A 77 17.21 7.10 1.07
N THR A 78 17.44 8.21 0.35
CA THR A 78 17.00 9.55 0.74
C THR A 78 16.42 10.32 -0.45
N VAL A 79 15.58 11.30 -0.16
CA VAL A 79 15.05 12.27 -1.11
C VAL A 79 15.13 13.67 -0.53
N THR A 80 15.16 14.69 -1.39
CA THR A 80 15.22 16.10 -0.96
C THR A 80 13.91 16.80 -1.32
N TYR A 81 13.31 17.47 -0.36
CA TYR A 81 12.13 18.29 -0.54
C TYR A 81 12.25 19.56 0.31
N ASP A 82 12.02 20.73 -0.30
CA ASP A 82 12.13 22.04 0.35
C ASP A 82 13.47 22.23 1.11
N ASP A 83 14.59 21.97 0.40
CA ASP A 83 15.97 22.02 0.91
C ASP A 83 16.27 21.12 2.12
N LYS A 84 15.40 20.18 2.43
CA LYS A 84 15.57 19.21 3.52
C LYS A 84 15.66 17.78 2.95
N GLU A 85 16.60 17.00 3.49
CA GLU A 85 16.72 15.58 3.19
C GLU A 85 15.81 14.75 4.09
N TYR A 86 15.15 13.74 3.51
CA TYR A 86 14.29 12.80 4.16
C TYR A 86 14.72 11.37 3.85
N LYS A 87 14.76 10.50 4.83
CA LYS A 87 14.98 9.06 4.62
C LYS A 87 13.72 8.44 4.03
N VAL A 88 13.89 7.52 3.09
CA VAL A 88 12.79 6.71 2.58
C VAL A 88 12.61 5.51 3.51
N VAL A 89 11.47 5.42 4.17
CA VAL A 89 11.19 4.42 5.21
C VAL A 89 10.08 3.44 4.85
N GLY A 90 9.35 3.69 3.75
CA GLY A 90 8.25 2.81 3.40
C GLY A 90 7.66 3.04 2.02
N ILE A 91 6.80 2.11 1.66
CA ILE A 91 5.93 2.16 0.47
C ILE A 91 4.50 2.05 0.96
N GLN A 92 3.67 3.00 0.57
CA GLN A 92 2.27 3.05 0.96
C GLN A 92 1.49 1.84 0.43
N GLU A 93 0.42 1.45 1.12
CA GLU A 93 -0.55 0.49 0.60
C GLU A 93 -1.05 0.93 -0.79
N HIS A 94 -1.25 -0.04 -1.69
CA HIS A 94 -1.69 0.20 -3.07
C HIS A 94 -0.79 1.12 -3.92
N ALA A 95 0.45 1.47 -3.51
CA ALA A 95 1.30 2.44 -4.20
C ALA A 95 1.51 2.12 -5.69
N PHE A 96 1.60 0.84 -6.05
CA PHE A 96 1.78 0.36 -7.41
C PHE A 96 0.75 -0.71 -7.79
N ASP A 97 -0.38 -0.74 -7.10
CA ASP A 97 -1.46 -1.69 -7.35
C ASP A 97 -2.07 -1.44 -8.73
N TRP A 98 -2.08 -2.46 -9.58
CA TRP A 98 -2.69 -2.38 -10.91
C TRP A 98 -4.16 -1.92 -10.91
N ALA A 99 -4.91 -2.23 -9.86
CA ALA A 99 -6.30 -1.79 -9.76
C ALA A 99 -6.44 -0.26 -9.76
N ASN A 100 -5.45 0.43 -9.19
CA ASN A 100 -5.39 1.90 -9.10
C ASN A 100 -4.53 2.53 -10.21
N HIS A 101 -3.61 1.77 -10.81
CA HIS A 101 -2.61 2.24 -11.77
C HIS A 101 -2.57 1.34 -13.01
N ARG A 102 -3.66 1.34 -13.79
CA ARG A 102 -3.86 0.38 -14.91
C ARG A 102 -2.89 0.54 -16.07
N SER A 103 -2.29 1.71 -16.24
CA SER A 103 -1.29 2.00 -17.27
C SER A 103 0.14 1.72 -16.83
N LEU A 104 0.37 1.53 -15.53
CA LEU A 104 1.68 1.22 -14.98
C LEU A 104 2.09 -0.21 -15.32
N ALA A 105 3.29 -0.38 -15.85
CA ALA A 105 3.83 -1.67 -16.25
C ALA A 105 5.28 -1.81 -15.75
N LEU A 106 5.45 -2.00 -14.45
CA LEU A 106 6.76 -2.26 -13.84
C LEU A 106 7.33 -3.56 -14.38
N GLU A 107 8.58 -3.54 -14.81
CA GLU A 107 9.36 -4.71 -15.26
C GLU A 107 10.32 -5.19 -14.17
N THR A 108 10.96 -4.25 -13.47
CA THR A 108 11.88 -4.53 -12.37
C THR A 108 11.69 -3.57 -11.21
N VAL A 109 11.88 -4.07 -10.00
CA VAL A 109 11.86 -3.30 -8.75
C VAL A 109 13.14 -3.61 -7.97
N ASP A 110 13.86 -2.55 -7.58
CA ASP A 110 14.97 -2.61 -6.64
C ASP A 110 14.62 -1.79 -5.39
N LEU A 111 14.51 -2.45 -4.26
CA LEU A 111 14.17 -1.83 -2.96
C LEU A 111 15.39 -1.28 -2.23
N GLY A 112 16.59 -1.37 -2.84
CA GLY A 112 17.81 -0.76 -2.34
C GLY A 112 18.40 -1.40 -1.07
N GLY A 113 17.90 -2.56 -0.64
CA GLY A 113 18.30 -3.18 0.62
C GLY A 113 17.86 -2.37 1.86
N LEU A 114 16.87 -1.52 1.72
CA LEU A 114 16.39 -0.62 2.78
C LEU A 114 15.42 -1.33 3.73
N PRO A 115 15.38 -0.95 5.02
CA PRO A 115 14.43 -1.48 5.99
C PRO A 115 13.05 -0.83 5.83
N LEU A 116 12.40 -1.07 4.69
CA LEU A 116 11.13 -0.45 4.34
C LEU A 116 9.95 -1.16 5.01
N GLU A 117 8.98 -0.38 5.47
CA GLU A 117 7.63 -0.86 5.72
C GLU A 117 6.83 -0.80 4.41
N ILE A 118 6.41 -1.96 3.91
CA ILE A 118 5.70 -2.04 2.64
C ILE A 118 4.24 -2.37 2.91
N GLY A 119 3.35 -1.50 2.47
CA GLY A 119 1.91 -1.63 2.68
C GLY A 119 1.29 -2.77 1.86
N GLU A 120 0.08 -3.15 2.23
CA GLU A 120 -0.70 -4.18 1.54
C GLU A 120 -0.93 -3.80 0.07
N TYR A 121 -1.05 -4.81 -0.80
CA TYR A 121 -1.31 -4.64 -2.24
C TYR A 121 -0.25 -3.81 -3.00
N ALA A 122 0.92 -3.52 -2.40
CA ALA A 122 1.87 -2.55 -2.95
C ALA A 122 2.19 -2.78 -4.44
N PHE A 123 2.36 -4.04 -4.89
CA PHE A 123 2.67 -4.39 -6.28
C PHE A 123 1.63 -5.33 -6.92
N ARG A 124 0.43 -5.45 -6.34
CA ARG A 124 -0.59 -6.38 -6.84
C ARG A 124 -0.89 -6.16 -8.32
N GLY A 125 -0.91 -7.25 -9.08
CA GLY A 125 -1.34 -7.24 -10.48
C GLY A 125 -0.35 -6.62 -11.46
N GLN A 126 0.91 -6.37 -11.05
CA GLN A 126 1.98 -5.92 -11.95
C GLN A 126 2.41 -7.09 -12.84
N LYS A 127 1.67 -7.28 -13.95
CA LYS A 127 1.80 -8.45 -14.85
C LYS A 127 3.08 -8.45 -15.68
N SER A 128 3.77 -7.31 -15.79
CA SER A 128 5.05 -7.16 -16.49
C SER A 128 6.25 -7.31 -15.54
N LEU A 129 6.01 -7.31 -14.23
CA LEU A 129 7.08 -7.40 -13.23
C LEU A 129 7.73 -8.79 -13.27
N THR A 130 9.03 -8.82 -13.58
CA THR A 130 9.81 -10.05 -13.71
C THR A 130 10.73 -10.30 -12.53
N THR A 131 11.27 -9.25 -11.92
CA THR A 131 12.31 -9.36 -10.90
C THR A 131 12.14 -8.30 -9.80
N VAL A 132 12.28 -8.73 -8.55
CA VAL A 132 12.39 -7.87 -7.38
C VAL A 132 13.68 -8.18 -6.64
N THR A 133 14.46 -7.15 -6.32
CA THR A 133 15.73 -7.24 -5.57
C THR A 133 15.74 -6.25 -4.40
N GLY A 134 16.75 -6.34 -3.55
CA GLY A 134 16.98 -5.40 -2.46
C GLY A 134 16.04 -5.59 -1.28
N MET A 135 15.61 -6.82 -1.01
CA MET A 135 14.78 -7.15 0.16
C MET A 135 15.59 -7.50 1.43
N ASP A 136 16.89 -7.22 1.44
CA ASP A 136 17.84 -7.63 2.50
C ASP A 136 17.44 -7.24 3.93
N ASN A 137 16.69 -6.18 4.09
CA ASN A 137 16.25 -5.68 5.39
C ASN A 137 14.72 -5.69 5.56
N ILE A 138 14.01 -6.37 4.66
CA ILE A 138 12.57 -6.60 4.78
C ILE A 138 12.35 -7.83 5.67
N THR A 139 11.51 -7.67 6.70
CA THR A 139 11.20 -8.74 7.65
C THR A 139 9.84 -9.39 7.43
N ALA A 140 8.96 -8.71 6.70
CA ALA A 140 7.62 -9.20 6.38
C ALA A 140 7.26 -8.95 4.92
N VAL A 141 6.74 -9.95 4.23
CA VAL A 141 6.02 -9.77 2.96
C VAL A 141 4.56 -9.51 3.32
N SER A 142 4.08 -8.30 3.05
CA SER A 142 2.74 -7.85 3.43
C SER A 142 1.63 -8.60 2.68
N ASP A 143 0.40 -8.47 3.17
CA ASP A 143 -0.77 -9.07 2.56
C ASP A 143 -0.94 -8.59 1.11
N TYR A 144 -1.21 -9.54 0.20
CA TYR A 144 -1.46 -9.30 -1.22
C TYR A 144 -0.31 -8.60 -1.99
N MET A 145 0.88 -8.46 -1.40
CA MET A 145 1.97 -7.63 -1.94
C MET A 145 2.28 -7.90 -3.40
N PHE A 146 2.38 -9.17 -3.82
CA PHE A 146 2.68 -9.60 -5.19
C PHE A 146 1.56 -10.41 -5.84
N THR A 147 0.36 -10.40 -5.28
CA THR A 147 -0.78 -11.16 -5.85
C THR A 147 -0.93 -10.87 -7.34
N ALA A 148 -1.02 -11.92 -8.15
CA ALA A 148 -1.22 -11.87 -9.59
C ALA A 148 -0.08 -11.17 -10.39
N CYS A 149 1.13 -11.12 -9.84
CA CYS A 149 2.34 -10.78 -10.59
C CYS A 149 2.75 -11.99 -11.46
N SER A 150 2.01 -12.24 -12.54
CA SER A 150 2.09 -13.49 -13.30
C SER A 150 3.40 -13.68 -14.07
N ALA A 151 4.12 -12.60 -14.40
CA ALA A 151 5.43 -12.65 -15.04
C ALA A 151 6.61 -12.71 -14.05
N LEU A 152 6.35 -12.55 -12.75
CA LEU A 152 7.40 -12.55 -11.73
C LEU A 152 8.11 -13.91 -11.70
N THR A 153 9.41 -13.92 -11.95
CA THR A 153 10.24 -15.13 -12.00
C THR A 153 11.11 -15.30 -10.77
N SER A 154 11.53 -14.19 -10.15
CA SER A 154 12.37 -14.22 -8.96
C SER A 154 12.11 -13.04 -8.03
N VAL A 155 12.21 -13.32 -6.74
CA VAL A 155 12.33 -12.32 -5.66
C VAL A 155 13.58 -12.72 -4.88
N ALA A 156 14.51 -11.77 -4.72
CA ALA A 156 15.83 -12.01 -4.12
C ALA A 156 15.99 -11.31 -2.77
N ASP A 157 16.98 -11.77 -2.00
CA ASP A 157 17.44 -11.16 -0.76
C ASP A 157 16.44 -11.28 0.42
N LEU A 158 15.71 -12.41 0.49
CA LEU A 158 14.65 -12.66 1.46
C LEU A 158 15.16 -13.23 2.82
N SER A 159 16.44 -13.11 3.11
CA SER A 159 17.06 -13.82 4.25
C SER A 159 16.57 -13.39 5.64
N LYS A 160 15.99 -12.19 5.76
CA LYS A 160 15.43 -11.66 7.02
C LYS A 160 13.91 -11.79 7.12
N VAL A 161 13.25 -12.30 6.09
CA VAL A 161 11.79 -12.46 6.11
C VAL A 161 11.40 -13.57 7.08
N THR A 162 10.55 -13.23 8.05
CA THR A 162 10.01 -14.15 9.05
C THR A 162 8.50 -14.32 8.96
N SER A 163 7.81 -13.50 8.15
CA SER A 163 6.38 -13.63 7.92
C SER A 163 6.01 -13.38 6.46
N VAL A 164 5.06 -14.17 5.97
CA VAL A 164 4.47 -14.03 4.63
C VAL A 164 2.96 -13.87 4.80
N GLY A 165 2.44 -12.75 4.32
CA GLY A 165 1.06 -12.35 4.51
C GLY A 165 0.05 -13.12 3.65
N ILE A 166 -1.23 -12.79 3.83
CA ILE A 166 -2.36 -13.35 3.10
C ILE A 166 -2.16 -13.11 1.60
N GLN A 167 -2.27 -14.19 0.80
CA GLN A 167 -2.19 -14.14 -0.66
C GLN A 167 -0.93 -13.42 -1.23
N ALA A 168 0.14 -13.28 -0.44
CA ALA A 168 1.29 -12.47 -0.80
C ALA A 168 1.89 -12.82 -2.17
N PHE A 169 1.94 -14.10 -2.55
CA PHE A 169 2.42 -14.59 -3.84
C PHE A 169 1.34 -15.35 -4.65
N MET A 170 0.07 -15.20 -4.29
CA MET A 170 -1.00 -15.90 -4.99
C MET A 170 -1.01 -15.57 -6.49
N ASN A 171 -1.10 -16.60 -7.34
CA ASN A 171 -1.09 -16.45 -8.80
C ASN A 171 0.23 -15.89 -9.41
N CYS A 172 1.35 -15.93 -8.69
CA CYS A 172 2.68 -15.69 -9.25
C CYS A 172 3.11 -16.94 -10.06
N SER A 173 2.45 -17.17 -11.20
CA SER A 173 2.52 -18.45 -11.93
C SER A 173 3.89 -18.74 -12.56
N SER A 174 4.72 -17.72 -12.78
CA SER A 174 6.08 -17.85 -13.33
C SER A 174 7.17 -17.90 -12.25
N LEU A 175 6.82 -17.68 -10.98
CA LEU A 175 7.81 -17.61 -9.90
C LEU A 175 8.41 -18.99 -9.64
N THR A 176 9.71 -19.09 -9.82
CA THR A 176 10.47 -20.34 -9.65
C THR A 176 11.28 -20.34 -8.38
N THR A 177 11.73 -19.19 -7.92
CA THR A 177 12.63 -19.04 -6.78
C THR A 177 12.25 -17.84 -5.89
N LEU A 178 12.38 -18.08 -4.59
CA LEU A 178 12.35 -17.07 -3.52
C LEU A 178 13.72 -17.09 -2.86
N GLU A 179 14.68 -16.40 -3.49
CA GLU A 179 16.08 -16.49 -3.12
C GLU A 179 16.33 -15.93 -1.72
N GLY A 180 17.00 -16.74 -0.90
CA GLY A 180 17.31 -16.40 0.48
C GLY A 180 16.16 -16.66 1.47
N LEU A 181 14.93 -16.96 1.02
CA LEU A 181 13.83 -17.25 1.94
C LEU A 181 14.13 -18.52 2.74
N ASN A 182 14.24 -18.37 4.04
CA ASN A 182 14.45 -19.47 4.96
C ASN A 182 13.11 -19.89 5.58
N PHE A 183 12.51 -20.96 5.05
CA PHE A 183 11.24 -21.47 5.56
C PHE A 183 11.31 -21.90 7.03
N SER A 184 12.49 -22.34 7.53
CA SER A 184 12.65 -22.72 8.93
C SER A 184 12.66 -21.52 9.89
N ALA A 185 12.87 -20.30 9.38
CA ALA A 185 12.80 -19.06 10.14
C ALA A 185 11.41 -18.39 10.07
N LEU A 186 10.52 -18.86 9.19
CA LEU A 186 9.18 -18.32 9.11
C LEU A 186 8.38 -18.63 10.36
N THR A 187 7.77 -17.60 10.94
CA THR A 187 6.87 -17.71 12.10
C THR A 187 5.40 -17.74 11.66
N SER A 188 5.07 -17.14 10.52
CA SER A 188 3.71 -17.14 9.99
C SER A 188 3.65 -17.19 8.47
N ILE A 189 2.68 -17.96 7.97
CA ILE A 189 2.33 -18.06 6.55
C ILE A 189 0.81 -17.88 6.45
N GLY A 190 0.40 -16.80 5.81
CA GLY A 190 -1.01 -16.41 5.69
C GLY A 190 -1.79 -17.26 4.70
N GLN A 191 -3.11 -17.07 4.72
CA GLN A 191 -4.05 -17.75 3.84
C GLN A 191 -3.66 -17.59 2.38
N GLN A 192 -3.55 -18.72 1.66
CA GLN A 192 -3.25 -18.73 0.23
C GLN A 192 -1.94 -18.00 -0.16
N ALA A 193 -1.00 -17.83 0.77
CA ALA A 193 0.23 -17.06 0.55
C ALA A 193 1.01 -17.52 -0.71
N PHE A 194 1.07 -18.82 -0.97
CA PHE A 194 1.76 -19.45 -2.10
C PHE A 194 0.78 -20.22 -3.00
N ASN A 195 -0.49 -19.79 -3.07
CA ASN A 195 -1.52 -20.49 -3.85
C ASN A 195 -1.30 -20.27 -5.35
N ASN A 196 -1.47 -21.35 -6.13
CA ASN A 196 -1.44 -21.35 -7.60
C ASN A 196 -0.10 -20.84 -8.19
N MET A 197 1.01 -21.15 -7.52
CA MET A 197 2.37 -20.90 -8.00
C MET A 197 2.84 -22.09 -8.86
N LYS A 198 2.52 -22.06 -10.14
CA LYS A 198 2.65 -23.24 -11.03
C LYS A 198 4.10 -23.65 -11.30
N SER A 199 5.02 -22.69 -11.28
CA SER A 199 6.46 -22.93 -11.57
C SER A 199 7.31 -23.07 -10.31
N PHE A 200 6.73 -22.82 -9.14
CA PHE A 200 7.46 -22.90 -7.87
C PHE A 200 7.57 -24.34 -7.38
N SER A 201 8.74 -24.69 -6.87
CA SER A 201 8.98 -25.98 -6.23
C SER A 201 9.63 -25.79 -4.85
N LEU A 202 9.22 -26.64 -3.91
CA LEU A 202 9.76 -26.68 -2.57
C LEU A 202 9.80 -28.14 -2.11
N GLU A 203 10.97 -28.62 -1.73
CA GLU A 203 11.11 -29.92 -1.07
C GLU A 203 11.00 -29.73 0.44
N LEU A 204 9.98 -30.32 1.04
CA LEU A 204 9.73 -30.28 2.47
C LEU A 204 10.62 -31.30 3.18
N GLY A 205 11.32 -30.86 4.23
CA GLY A 205 12.08 -31.70 5.15
C GLY A 205 11.50 -31.59 6.57
N GLU A 206 12.02 -32.43 7.47
CA GLU A 206 11.56 -32.48 8.87
C GLU A 206 11.60 -31.11 9.56
N HIS A 207 12.63 -30.29 9.23
CA HIS A 207 12.87 -28.99 9.87
C HIS A 207 12.46 -27.80 8.99
N THR A 208 11.66 -28.02 7.94
CA THR A 208 11.29 -26.93 7.01
C THR A 208 10.52 -25.81 7.73
N PHE A 209 9.72 -26.13 8.74
CA PHE A 209 8.88 -25.16 9.46
C PHE A 209 9.13 -25.12 10.96
N ASP A 210 10.39 -25.25 11.42
CA ASP A 210 10.74 -25.32 12.84
C ASP A 210 10.26 -24.12 13.67
N SER A 211 10.26 -22.92 13.13
CA SER A 211 9.85 -21.70 13.82
C SER A 211 8.37 -21.35 13.65
N LEU A 212 7.62 -22.11 12.86
CA LEU A 212 6.27 -21.77 12.46
C LEU A 212 5.31 -21.76 13.66
N GLU A 213 4.55 -20.67 13.80
CA GLU A 213 3.53 -20.46 14.83
C GLU A 213 2.13 -20.39 14.23
N PHE A 214 2.04 -20.01 12.96
CA PHE A 214 0.79 -19.92 12.22
C PHE A 214 0.97 -20.37 10.77
N LEU A 215 0.14 -21.31 10.33
CA LEU A 215 0.02 -21.79 8.95
C LEU A 215 -1.44 -21.91 8.56
N ASP A 216 -1.89 -21.15 7.57
CA ASP A 216 -3.21 -21.37 6.99
C ASP A 216 -3.22 -22.62 6.11
N ILE A 217 -4.29 -23.43 6.23
CA ILE A 217 -4.40 -24.71 5.54
C ILE A 217 -4.40 -24.64 4.01
N ARG A 218 -4.64 -23.49 3.43
CA ARG A 218 -4.60 -23.24 1.98
C ARG A 218 -3.36 -22.51 1.51
N ALA A 219 -2.36 -22.31 2.40
CA ALA A 219 -1.15 -21.54 2.08
C ALA A 219 -0.49 -21.97 0.78
N PHE A 220 -0.42 -23.27 0.49
CA PHE A 220 0.20 -23.87 -0.69
C PHE A 220 -0.80 -24.52 -1.66
N ALA A 221 -2.08 -24.16 -1.60
CA ALA A 221 -3.09 -24.77 -2.46
C ALA A 221 -2.75 -24.57 -3.96
N ASN A 222 -3.01 -25.59 -4.78
CA ASN A 222 -2.75 -25.56 -6.22
C ASN A 222 -1.29 -25.28 -6.64
N THR A 223 -0.32 -25.53 -5.74
CA THR A 223 1.13 -25.42 -6.02
C THR A 223 1.70 -26.83 -6.14
N ALA A 224 1.84 -27.30 -7.37
CA ALA A 224 2.15 -28.70 -7.67
C ALA A 224 3.59 -29.13 -7.34
N GLY A 225 4.53 -28.16 -7.21
CA GLY A 225 5.94 -28.42 -6.96
C GLY A 225 6.31 -28.65 -5.50
N ILE A 226 5.33 -28.81 -4.60
CA ILE A 226 5.59 -29.11 -3.19
C ILE A 226 5.72 -30.63 -3.02
N THR A 227 6.87 -31.07 -2.56
CA THR A 227 7.21 -32.49 -2.35
C THR A 227 7.81 -32.73 -0.97
N GLY A 228 7.99 -34.01 -0.59
CA GLY A 228 8.60 -34.38 0.68
C GLY A 228 7.60 -34.45 1.83
N LYS A 229 8.13 -34.46 3.04
CA LYS A 229 7.36 -34.56 4.29
C LYS A 229 7.90 -33.57 5.31
N VAL A 230 7.03 -32.99 6.08
CA VAL A 230 7.36 -32.05 7.15
C VAL A 230 6.74 -32.53 8.46
N VAL A 231 7.42 -32.26 9.55
CA VAL A 231 6.83 -32.33 10.90
C VAL A 231 6.49 -30.89 11.29
N LEU A 232 5.20 -30.64 11.56
CA LEU A 232 4.77 -29.33 12.04
C LEU A 232 5.05 -29.22 13.54
N PRO A 233 5.42 -28.03 14.04
CA PRO A 233 5.54 -27.78 15.46
C PRO A 233 4.22 -28.09 16.21
N GLU A 234 4.32 -28.64 17.43
CA GLU A 234 3.16 -28.97 18.27
C GLU A 234 2.25 -27.77 18.60
N ARG A 235 2.77 -26.54 18.42
CA ARG A 235 2.06 -25.28 18.70
C ARG A 235 1.13 -24.80 17.58
N ILE A 236 1.08 -25.51 16.44
CA ILE A 236 0.24 -25.17 15.29
C ILE A 236 -1.07 -25.93 15.32
#